data_aeb26e69ba6f9115fee8b2e1ca74799f
#
_entry.id   aeb26e69ba6f9115fee8b2e1ca74799f
#
_cell.length_a   1.000
_cell.length_b   1.000
_cell.length_c   1.000
_cell.angle_alpha   90.00
_cell.angle_beta   90.00
_cell.angle_gamma   90.00
#
_symmetry.space_group_name_H-M   'P 1'
#
loop_
_entity.id
_entity.type
_entity.pdbx_description
1 polymer ?
#
loop_
_entity_poly.entity_id
_entity_poly.type
_entity_poly.pdbx_seq_one_letter_code
_entity_poly.pdbx_strand_id
1 'polypeptide(L)'
;MARVVSIHEYELKPGINVEQFEQVLRDAEARGLLQLPGLVAHYLVKGTKGVRRGAYAAVWIYESREAWEHLSGAPEHPRLPQDYPDTWRVWEQDLLAPFLRDHPDAISFTAYEELQRFDAA
;
A
#
# COMPACT_ATOMS: atom_id res chain seq x y z
N MET A 1 -3.04 21.97 -0.45
CA MET A 1 -2.89 21.11 -1.63
C MET A 1 -3.65 19.82 -1.44
N ALA A 2 -4.18 19.28 -2.50
CA ALA A 2 -4.91 18.02 -2.44
C ALA A 2 -3.97 16.86 -2.14
N ARG A 3 -4.38 15.96 -1.24
CA ARG A 3 -3.66 14.73 -0.95
C ARG A 3 -3.97 13.69 -2.03
N VAL A 4 -3.08 12.72 -2.15
CA VAL A 4 -3.32 11.54 -2.98
C VAL A 4 -3.53 10.35 -2.06
N VAL A 5 -4.61 9.61 -2.31
CA VAL A 5 -4.95 8.38 -1.57
C VAL A 5 -4.76 7.21 -2.53
N SER A 6 -3.75 6.39 -2.30
CA SER A 6 -3.48 5.21 -3.10
C SER A 6 -3.93 3.97 -2.32
N ILE A 7 -4.71 3.11 -2.96
CA ILE A 7 -5.22 1.90 -2.34
C ILE A 7 -4.68 0.70 -3.11
N HIS A 8 -3.93 -0.15 -2.41
CA HIS A 8 -3.39 -1.40 -2.95
C HIS A 8 -4.25 -2.56 -2.42
N GLU A 9 -4.82 -3.34 -3.31
CA GLU A 9 -5.64 -4.48 -2.94
C GLU A 9 -4.81 -5.76 -3.02
N TYR A 10 -4.86 -6.57 -1.96
CA TYR A 10 -4.08 -7.80 -1.88
C TYR A 10 -4.96 -9.03 -2.03
N GLU A 11 -4.53 -9.94 -2.90
CA GLU A 11 -5.16 -11.25 -3.06
C GLU A 11 -4.19 -12.30 -2.54
N LEU A 12 -4.57 -13.02 -1.49
CA LEU A 12 -3.70 -14.00 -0.84
C LEU A 12 -3.75 -15.35 -1.56
N LYS A 13 -2.66 -16.10 -1.46
CA LYS A 13 -2.62 -17.48 -1.92
C LYS A 13 -3.65 -18.31 -1.16
N PRO A 14 -4.26 -19.35 -1.80
CA PRO A 14 -5.11 -20.29 -1.07
C PRO A 14 -4.34 -20.96 0.07
N GLY A 15 -5.02 -21.16 1.20
CA GLY A 15 -4.44 -21.86 2.34
C GLY A 15 -3.49 -21.03 3.20
N ILE A 16 -3.37 -19.74 2.95
CA ILE A 16 -2.53 -18.85 3.78
C ILE A 16 -3.12 -18.78 5.20
N ASN A 17 -2.23 -18.86 6.19
CA ASN A 17 -2.59 -18.59 7.57
C ASN A 17 -2.71 -17.08 7.75
N VAL A 18 -3.95 -16.61 7.91
CA VAL A 18 -4.21 -15.16 7.98
C VAL A 18 -3.62 -14.51 9.24
N GLU A 19 -3.52 -15.27 10.33
CA GLU A 19 -2.91 -14.73 11.55
C GLU A 19 -1.41 -14.47 11.33
N GLN A 20 -0.74 -15.36 10.62
CA GLN A 20 0.66 -15.19 10.25
C GLN A 20 0.82 -14.00 9.31
N PHE A 21 -0.07 -13.85 8.34
CA PHE A 21 -0.05 -12.70 7.43
C PHE A 21 -0.21 -11.39 8.20
N GLU A 22 -1.19 -11.33 9.11
CA GLU A 22 -1.40 -10.13 9.93
C GLU A 22 -0.22 -9.83 10.82
N GLN A 23 0.47 -10.86 11.33
CA GLN A 23 1.69 -10.66 12.12
C GLN A 23 2.81 -10.05 11.28
N VAL A 24 2.96 -10.49 10.03
CA VAL A 24 3.95 -9.91 9.10
C VAL A 24 3.65 -8.43 8.85
N LEU A 25 2.37 -8.05 8.74
CA LEU A 25 1.99 -6.65 8.60
C LEU A 25 2.40 -5.83 9.82
N ARG A 26 2.16 -6.35 11.01
CA ARG A 26 2.55 -5.68 12.26
C ARG A 26 4.07 -5.57 12.38
N ASP A 27 4.80 -6.59 11.99
CA ASP A 27 6.27 -6.59 12.02
C ASP A 27 6.84 -5.55 11.04
N ALA A 28 6.27 -5.45 9.84
CA ALA A 28 6.70 -4.44 8.87
C ALA A 28 6.49 -3.03 9.41
N GLU A 29 5.36 -2.79 10.06
CA GLU A 29 5.07 -1.51 10.71
C GLU A 29 6.08 -1.21 11.80
N ALA A 30 6.35 -2.18 12.68
CA ALA A 30 7.29 -2.02 13.79
C ALA A 30 8.72 -1.77 13.31
N ARG A 31 9.10 -2.34 12.16
CA ARG A 31 10.43 -2.15 11.57
C ARG A 31 10.55 -0.85 10.77
N GLY A 32 9.48 -0.07 10.63
CA GLY A 32 9.49 1.17 9.87
C GLY A 32 9.59 0.98 8.37
N LEU A 33 9.28 -0.20 7.84
CA LEU A 33 9.42 -0.50 6.42
C LEU A 33 8.36 0.17 5.56
N LEU A 34 7.27 0.64 6.17
CA LEU A 34 6.14 1.22 5.46
C LEU A 34 6.21 2.75 5.39
N GLN A 35 7.31 3.34 5.84
CA GLN A 35 7.50 4.78 5.81
C GLN A 35 8.15 5.21 4.50
N LEU A 36 7.53 6.16 3.83
CA LEU A 36 7.97 6.66 2.52
C LEU A 36 8.01 8.18 2.54
N PRO A 37 8.92 8.80 1.75
CA PRO A 37 8.94 10.26 1.62
C PRO A 37 7.59 10.80 1.14
N GLY A 38 7.09 11.85 1.78
CA GLY A 38 5.82 12.48 1.41
C GLY A 38 4.58 11.76 1.91
N LEU A 39 4.74 10.62 2.59
CA LEU A 39 3.63 9.89 3.15
C LEU A 39 3.15 10.56 4.44
N VAL A 40 1.86 10.90 4.48
CA VAL A 40 1.23 11.53 5.63
C VAL A 40 0.70 10.48 6.60
N ALA A 41 0.11 9.41 6.04
CA ALA A 41 -0.46 8.32 6.83
C ALA A 41 -0.56 7.08 5.97
N HIS A 42 -0.65 5.93 6.63
CA HIS A 42 -0.94 4.66 5.94
C HIS A 42 -1.76 3.78 6.86
N TYR A 43 -2.54 2.91 6.25
CA TYR A 43 -3.40 1.98 6.97
C TYR A 43 -3.37 0.62 6.29
N LEU A 44 -3.27 -0.43 7.10
CA LEU A 44 -3.47 -1.80 6.65
C LEU A 44 -4.84 -2.22 7.13
N VAL A 45 -5.71 -2.60 6.22
CA VAL A 45 -7.13 -2.76 6.50
C VAL A 45 -7.64 -4.12 6.02
N LYS A 46 -8.72 -4.58 6.64
CA LYS A 46 -9.40 -5.82 6.29
C LYS A 46 -10.85 -5.51 6.01
N GLY A 47 -11.38 -6.02 4.91
CA GLY A 47 -12.78 -5.81 4.55
C GLY A 47 -13.72 -6.46 5.56
N THR A 48 -14.71 -5.69 5.99
CA THR A 48 -15.71 -6.17 6.97
C THR A 48 -17.09 -6.33 6.35
N LYS A 49 -17.32 -5.70 5.19
CA LYS A 49 -18.62 -5.74 4.52
C LYS A 49 -18.40 -5.48 3.02
N GLY A 50 -19.27 -6.02 2.19
CA GLY A 50 -19.22 -5.81 0.74
C GLY A 50 -18.37 -6.86 0.03
N VAL A 51 -18.08 -6.60 -1.25
CA VAL A 51 -17.38 -7.57 -2.11
C VAL A 51 -15.98 -7.90 -1.63
N ARG A 52 -15.36 -7.00 -0.88
CA ARG A 52 -14.00 -7.18 -0.35
C ARG A 52 -14.01 -7.71 1.09
N ARG A 53 -15.12 -8.21 1.59
CA ARG A 53 -15.20 -8.78 2.94
C ARG A 53 -14.17 -9.89 3.11
N GLY A 54 -13.35 -9.78 4.15
CA GLY A 54 -12.28 -10.73 4.45
C GLY A 54 -11.00 -10.51 3.66
N ALA A 55 -11.01 -9.62 2.67
CA ALA A 55 -9.82 -9.31 1.89
C ALA A 55 -9.04 -8.16 2.51
N TYR A 56 -7.76 -8.09 2.18
CA TYR A 56 -6.84 -7.10 2.74
C TYR A 56 -6.50 -6.02 1.74
N ALA A 57 -6.20 -4.84 2.26
CA ALA A 57 -5.75 -3.71 1.44
C ALA A 57 -4.81 -2.84 2.26
N ALA A 58 -4.00 -2.05 1.56
CA ALA A 58 -3.21 -0.99 2.16
C ALA A 58 -3.65 0.34 1.60
N VAL A 59 -3.78 1.33 2.46
CA VAL A 59 -4.15 2.69 2.10
C VAL A 59 -2.96 3.58 2.38
N TRP A 60 -2.50 4.30 1.36
CA TRP A 60 -1.31 5.16 1.42
C TRP A 60 -1.76 6.59 1.13
N ILE A 61 -1.52 7.51 2.06
CA ILE A 61 -1.95 8.90 1.91
C ILE A 61 -0.72 9.79 1.80
N TYR A 62 -0.55 10.42 0.65
CA TYR A 62 0.57 11.31 0.35
C TYR A 62 0.14 12.76 0.48
N GLU A 63 1.06 13.62 0.88
CA GLU A 63 0.76 15.04 1.14
C GLU A 63 0.29 15.80 -0.09
N SER A 64 0.70 15.36 -1.30
CA SER A 64 0.34 16.02 -2.55
C SER A 64 0.57 15.08 -3.73
N ARG A 65 -0.01 15.44 -4.87
CA ARG A 65 0.24 14.73 -6.12
C ARG A 65 1.72 14.79 -6.51
N GLU A 66 2.35 15.94 -6.27
CA GLU A 66 3.77 16.11 -6.56
C GLU A 66 4.63 15.15 -5.74
N ALA A 67 4.38 15.03 -4.44
CA ALA A 67 5.11 14.09 -3.58
C ALA A 67 4.90 12.64 -4.03
N TRP A 68 3.67 12.27 -4.38
CA TRP A 68 3.35 10.95 -4.88
C TRP A 68 4.08 10.64 -6.19
N GLU A 69 4.08 11.56 -7.14
CA GLU A 69 4.77 11.39 -8.42
C GLU A 69 6.29 11.35 -8.25
N HIS A 70 6.82 12.07 -7.29
CA HIS A 70 8.26 12.03 -6.99
C HIS A 70 8.70 10.63 -6.56
N LEU A 71 7.85 9.92 -5.83
CA LEU A 71 8.12 8.55 -5.40
C LEU A 71 7.82 7.52 -6.48
N SER A 72 6.64 7.59 -7.09
CA SER A 72 6.13 6.55 -7.98
C SER A 72 6.34 6.84 -9.47
N GLY A 73 6.79 8.06 -9.79
CA GLY A 73 6.88 8.53 -11.17
C GLY A 73 5.56 9.09 -11.67
N ALA A 74 5.62 9.84 -12.77
CA ALA A 74 4.42 10.35 -13.41
C ALA A 74 3.62 9.20 -14.04
N PRO A 75 2.30 9.35 -14.24
CA PRO A 75 1.50 8.30 -14.88
C PRO A 75 2.05 7.83 -16.22
N GLU A 76 2.67 8.74 -16.99
CA GLU A 76 3.25 8.43 -18.31
C GLU A 76 4.63 7.75 -18.18
N HIS A 77 5.31 7.92 -17.05
CA HIS A 77 6.66 7.42 -16.80
C HIS A 77 6.76 6.88 -15.38
N PRO A 78 6.11 5.74 -15.09
CA PRO A 78 6.18 5.16 -13.75
C PRO A 78 7.62 4.75 -13.41
N ARG A 79 7.99 4.85 -12.15
CA ARG A 79 9.30 4.40 -11.69
C ARG A 79 9.35 2.87 -11.74
N LEU A 80 10.53 2.35 -12.04
CA LEU A 80 10.75 0.91 -12.04
C LEU A 80 10.88 0.40 -10.60
N PRO A 81 10.56 -0.88 -10.34
CA PRO A 81 10.66 -1.43 -8.98
C PRO A 81 12.02 -1.23 -8.32
N GLN A 82 13.11 -1.32 -9.06
CA GLN A 82 14.45 -1.14 -8.53
C GLN A 82 14.75 0.30 -8.11
N ASP A 83 13.94 1.27 -8.53
CA ASP A 83 14.14 2.69 -8.20
C ASP A 83 13.43 3.10 -6.91
N TYR A 84 12.65 2.19 -6.31
CA TYR A 84 12.01 2.45 -5.03
C TYR A 84 13.00 2.29 -3.87
N PRO A 85 12.72 2.90 -2.71
CA PRO A 85 13.57 2.74 -1.53
C PRO A 85 13.77 1.26 -1.15
N ASP A 86 14.93 0.94 -0.58
CA ASP A 86 15.25 -0.43 -0.17
C ASP A 86 14.23 -0.98 0.82
N THR A 87 13.75 -0.15 1.75
CA THR A 87 12.73 -0.56 2.72
C THR A 87 11.46 -1.02 2.03
N TRP A 88 11.06 -0.33 0.95
CA TRP A 88 9.89 -0.72 0.18
C TRP A 88 10.08 -2.08 -0.50
N ARG A 89 11.29 -2.32 -1.04
CA ARG A 89 11.61 -3.61 -1.67
C ARG A 89 11.60 -4.74 -0.66
N VAL A 90 12.13 -4.51 0.55
CA VAL A 90 12.06 -5.51 1.63
C VAL A 90 10.60 -5.83 1.94
N TRP A 91 9.76 -4.80 2.07
CA TRP A 91 8.34 -4.97 2.31
C TRP A 91 7.68 -5.80 1.21
N GLU A 92 7.82 -5.41 -0.04
CA GLU A 92 7.14 -6.07 -1.15
C GLU A 92 7.70 -7.45 -1.47
N GLN A 93 9.02 -7.57 -1.58
CA GLN A 93 9.64 -8.78 -2.09
C GLN A 93 9.87 -9.83 -1.01
N ASP A 94 10.25 -9.41 0.19
CA ASP A 94 10.63 -10.35 1.24
C ASP A 94 9.46 -10.69 2.15
N LEU A 95 8.59 -9.74 2.46
CA LEU A 95 7.53 -9.92 3.45
C LEU A 95 6.16 -10.16 2.82
N LEU A 96 5.80 -9.38 1.81
CA LEU A 96 4.46 -9.43 1.21
C LEU A 96 4.35 -10.54 0.15
N ALA A 97 5.33 -10.62 -0.75
CA ALA A 97 5.27 -11.54 -1.90
C ALA A 97 4.97 -13.00 -1.55
N PRO A 98 5.54 -13.58 -0.47
CA PRO A 98 5.26 -14.98 -0.13
C PRO A 98 3.78 -15.29 0.13
N PHE A 99 2.99 -14.29 0.50
CA PHE A 99 1.58 -14.46 0.82
C PHE A 99 0.64 -14.15 -0.35
N LEU A 100 1.13 -13.47 -1.38
CA LEU A 100 0.29 -13.01 -2.49
C LEU A 100 0.12 -14.11 -3.54
N ARG A 101 -1.11 -14.19 -4.10
CA ARG A 101 -1.40 -15.07 -5.22
C ARG A 101 -0.58 -14.69 -6.45
N ASP A 102 -0.48 -13.39 -6.73
CA ASP A 102 0.25 -12.86 -7.87
C ASP A 102 1.48 -12.08 -7.39
N HIS A 103 2.38 -11.78 -8.32
CA HIS A 103 3.57 -10.98 -8.01
C HIS A 103 3.14 -9.59 -7.50
N PRO A 104 3.89 -8.99 -6.53
CA PRO A 104 3.54 -7.65 -6.03
C PRO A 104 3.36 -6.58 -7.09
N ASP A 105 4.07 -6.68 -8.21
CA ASP A 105 3.94 -5.73 -9.32
C ASP A 105 2.61 -5.87 -10.05
N ALA A 106 1.89 -6.97 -9.84
CA ALA A 106 0.62 -7.27 -10.51
C ALA A 106 -0.60 -7.03 -9.62
N ILE A 107 -0.42 -6.45 -8.43
CA ILE A 107 -1.54 -6.16 -7.55
C ILE A 107 -2.42 -5.06 -8.14
N SER A 108 -3.72 -5.15 -7.85
CA SER A 108 -4.65 -4.08 -8.22
C SER A 108 -4.41 -2.87 -7.32
N PHE A 109 -4.28 -1.71 -7.92
CA PHE A 109 -4.23 -0.48 -7.14
C PHE A 109 -4.97 0.64 -7.85
N THR A 110 -5.44 1.61 -7.09
CA THR A 110 -6.03 2.84 -7.61
C THR A 110 -5.55 4.00 -6.75
N ALA A 111 -5.13 5.07 -7.39
CA ALA A 111 -4.77 6.29 -6.70
C ALA A 111 -5.85 7.34 -6.96
N TYR A 112 -6.30 7.97 -5.90
CA TYR A 112 -7.34 9.01 -5.94
C TYR A 112 -6.76 10.33 -5.51
N GLU A 113 -7.20 11.42 -6.13
CA GLU A 113 -6.89 12.76 -5.64
C GLU A 113 -8.02 13.22 -4.73
N GLU A 114 -7.69 13.72 -3.56
CA GLU A 114 -8.66 14.26 -2.63
C GLU A 114 -9.31 15.51 -3.20
N LEU A 115 -10.63 15.52 -3.30
CA LEU A 115 -11.38 16.70 -3.77
C LEU A 115 -11.72 17.62 -2.60
N GLN A 116 -12.05 17.04 -1.45
CA GLN A 116 -12.48 17.78 -0.28
C GLN A 116 -12.26 16.93 0.97
N ARG A 117 -11.86 17.57 2.06
CA ARG A 117 -11.63 16.89 3.32
C ARG A 117 -12.50 17.48 4.41
N PHE A 118 -13.12 16.58 5.18
CA PHE A 118 -13.83 16.92 6.39
C PHE A 118 -13.14 16.24 7.56
N ASP A 119 -12.66 17.02 8.51
CA ASP A 119 -12.10 16.47 9.73
C ASP A 119 -13.22 16.32 10.75
N ALA A 120 -13.42 15.11 11.27
CA ALA A 120 -14.42 14.85 12.30
C ALA A 120 -14.05 15.61 13.58
N ALA A 121 -15.04 16.25 14.17
CA ALA A 121 -14.85 16.98 15.42
C ALA A 121 -14.68 16.03 16.60
#